data_cbf9aca9ddef34f1a7becacfc1f4a2c1
#
_entry.id   cbf9aca9ddef34f1a7becacfc1f4a2c1
#
_cell.length_a   1.000
_cell.length_b   1.000
_cell.length_c   1.000
_cell.angle_alpha   90.00
_cell.angle_beta   90.00
_cell.angle_gamma   90.00
#
_symmetry.space_group_name_H-M   'P 1'
#
loop_
_entity.id
_entity.type
_entity.pdbx_description
1 polymer ?
#
loop_
_entity_poly.entity_id
_entity_poly.type
_entity_poly.pdbx_seq_one_letter_code
_entity_poly.pdbx_strand_id
1 'polypeptide(L)'
;YYTIYEDSPEGTLRTTYYLDNSLFSKDHYSNYKKRILNGTSERWYKNGAKEMLAIYVKGKQEGIQTRYFENGQVKRTENFKKGEFVDGKCFDENGSEIAFFPYYVKPEFPGGKQAFFSYLERNFKSLNSRFGEVIIEFSVELDGTLNHFEVIKSVNKQIDLAVIKTLVKGPKWIPGKIDGKASAIKHK
;
A
#
# COMPACT_ATOMS: atom_id res chain seq x y z
N TYR A 1 2.45 0.49 -19.86
CA TYR A 1 2.12 1.89 -19.54
C TYR A 1 3.15 2.82 -20.13
N TYR A 2 2.74 4.01 -20.57
CA TYR A 2 3.63 5.14 -20.84
C TYR A 2 3.10 6.39 -20.12
N THR A 3 3.97 7.38 -19.90
CA THR A 3 3.64 8.53 -19.07
C THR A 3 4.09 9.83 -19.75
N ILE A 4 3.22 10.83 -19.73
CA ILE A 4 3.47 12.19 -20.19
C ILE A 4 3.54 13.11 -18.97
N TYR A 5 4.44 14.08 -19.01
CA TYR A 5 4.61 15.12 -17.99
C TYR A 5 4.42 16.48 -18.63
N GLU A 6 3.57 17.30 -18.02
CA GLU A 6 3.28 18.66 -18.44
C GLU A 6 3.59 19.61 -17.27
N ASP A 7 4.66 20.38 -17.43
CA ASP A 7 5.09 21.34 -16.41
C ASP A 7 4.41 22.69 -16.60
N SER A 8 4.02 23.31 -15.49
CA SER A 8 3.47 24.66 -15.40
C SER A 8 4.04 25.39 -14.20
N PRO A 9 3.84 26.73 -14.07
CA PRO A 9 4.24 27.48 -12.86
C PRO A 9 3.63 26.94 -11.56
N GLU A 10 2.49 26.25 -11.65
CA GLU A 10 1.74 25.71 -10.50
C GLU A 10 2.19 24.30 -10.14
N GLY A 11 3.00 23.64 -11.00
CA GLY A 11 3.51 22.29 -10.78
C GLY A 11 3.55 21.42 -12.03
N THR A 12 3.55 20.10 -11.81
CA THR A 12 3.61 19.10 -12.87
C THR A 12 2.34 18.25 -12.89
N LEU A 13 1.67 18.16 -14.04
CA LEU A 13 0.66 17.15 -14.31
C LEU A 13 1.34 15.89 -14.87
N ARG A 14 1.17 14.76 -14.20
CA ARG A 14 1.56 13.45 -14.70
C ARG A 14 0.35 12.72 -15.23
N THR A 15 0.32 12.43 -16.52
CA THR A 15 -0.72 11.61 -17.16
C THR A 15 -0.12 10.27 -17.58
N THR A 16 -0.69 9.18 -17.13
CA THR A 16 -0.27 7.82 -17.49
C THR A 16 -1.35 7.13 -18.31
N TYR A 17 -0.94 6.42 -19.35
CA TYR A 17 -1.81 5.69 -20.26
C TYR A 17 -1.45 4.20 -20.26
N TYR A 18 -2.44 3.35 -20.56
CA TYR A 18 -2.20 1.98 -20.99
C TYR A 18 -1.53 1.97 -22.36
N LEU A 19 -0.97 0.83 -22.80
CA LEU A 19 -0.30 0.71 -24.09
C LEU A 19 -1.27 0.85 -25.29
N ASP A 20 -2.57 0.70 -25.06
CA ASP A 20 -3.63 0.92 -26.08
C ASP A 20 -4.11 2.38 -26.12
N ASN A 21 -3.39 3.31 -25.49
CA ASN A 21 -3.69 4.73 -25.36
C ASN A 21 -4.91 5.07 -24.49
N SER A 22 -5.57 4.09 -23.84
CA SER A 22 -6.60 4.42 -22.86
C SER A 22 -5.97 5.04 -21.62
N LEU A 23 -6.69 5.99 -20.99
CA LEU A 23 -6.21 6.74 -19.84
C LEU A 23 -6.17 5.83 -18.60
N PHE A 24 -5.05 5.82 -17.87
CA PHE A 24 -4.89 5.10 -16.62
C PHE A 24 -4.94 6.03 -15.40
N SER A 25 -4.13 7.09 -15.39
CA SER A 25 -4.12 8.02 -14.25
C SER A 25 -3.75 9.45 -14.61
N LYS A 26 -4.23 10.41 -13.81
CA LYS A 26 -3.78 11.80 -13.77
C LYS A 26 -3.45 12.18 -12.35
N ASP A 27 -2.27 12.76 -12.14
CA ASP A 27 -1.80 13.17 -10.83
C ASP A 27 -1.18 14.57 -10.91
N HIS A 28 -1.62 15.47 -10.05
CA HIS A 28 -1.08 16.84 -9.95
C HIS A 28 -0.04 16.91 -8.83
N TYR A 29 1.15 17.42 -9.16
CA TYR A 29 2.26 17.59 -8.22
C TYR A 29 2.64 19.06 -8.10
N SER A 30 2.78 19.57 -6.89
CA SER A 30 3.48 20.85 -6.66
C SER A 30 5.00 20.68 -6.77
N ASN A 31 5.52 19.48 -6.55
CA ASN A 31 6.92 19.14 -6.75
C ASN A 31 7.03 17.65 -7.15
N TYR A 32 7.21 17.41 -8.44
CA TYR A 32 7.31 16.05 -8.95
C TYR A 32 8.57 15.30 -8.48
N LYS A 33 9.73 15.99 -8.43
CA LYS A 33 11.01 15.36 -7.98
C LYS A 33 10.91 14.84 -6.54
N LYS A 34 10.20 15.56 -5.68
CA LYS A 34 9.92 15.14 -4.29
C LYS A 34 8.62 14.33 -4.16
N ARG A 35 7.91 14.08 -5.26
CA ARG A 35 6.61 13.37 -5.30
C ARG A 35 5.54 13.99 -4.39
N ILE A 36 5.52 15.33 -4.29
CA ILE A 36 4.54 16.05 -3.46
C ILE A 36 3.29 16.30 -4.31
N LEU A 37 2.27 15.47 -4.11
CA LEU A 37 0.94 15.66 -4.71
C LEU A 37 0.30 16.93 -4.18
N ASN A 38 -0.35 17.69 -5.09
CA ASN A 38 -1.14 18.88 -4.73
C ASN A 38 -2.18 19.13 -5.81
N GLY A 39 -3.45 18.94 -5.48
CA GLY A 39 -4.56 18.90 -6.43
C GLY A 39 -5.20 17.53 -6.53
N THR A 40 -5.81 17.23 -7.65
CA THR A 40 -6.50 15.95 -7.87
C THR A 40 -5.52 14.82 -8.23
N SER A 41 -5.85 13.61 -7.77
CA SER A 41 -5.30 12.34 -8.23
C SER A 41 -6.46 11.47 -8.69
N GLU A 42 -6.41 11.02 -9.93
CA GLU A 42 -7.50 10.30 -10.57
C GLU A 42 -6.99 9.03 -11.24
N ARG A 43 -7.83 8.00 -11.26
CA ARG A 43 -7.57 6.73 -11.95
C ARG A 43 -8.79 6.27 -12.73
N TRP A 44 -8.52 5.52 -13.79
CA TRP A 44 -9.53 4.96 -14.67
C TRP A 44 -9.28 3.48 -14.90
N TYR A 45 -10.35 2.74 -14.97
CA TYR A 45 -10.35 1.38 -15.48
C TYR A 45 -10.01 1.34 -16.97
N LYS A 46 -9.65 0.17 -17.46
CA LYS A 46 -9.33 -0.01 -18.89
C LYS A 46 -10.54 0.25 -19.81
N ASN A 47 -11.76 0.05 -19.32
CA ASN A 47 -12.99 0.37 -20.05
C ASN A 47 -13.32 1.88 -20.08
N GLY A 48 -12.47 2.74 -19.51
CA GLY A 48 -12.62 4.19 -19.46
C GLY A 48 -13.48 4.70 -18.29
N ALA A 49 -14.12 3.83 -17.52
CA ALA A 49 -14.86 4.25 -16.32
C ALA A 49 -13.88 4.77 -15.25
N LYS A 50 -14.30 5.76 -14.48
CA LYS A 50 -13.48 6.28 -13.37
C LYS A 50 -13.36 5.22 -12.27
N GLU A 51 -12.14 4.95 -11.81
CA GLU A 51 -11.86 4.02 -10.69
C GLU A 51 -11.72 4.78 -9.38
N MET A 52 -11.08 5.96 -9.40
CA MET A 52 -10.79 6.70 -8.17
C MET A 52 -10.67 8.19 -8.45
N LEU A 53 -11.12 9.00 -7.47
CA LEU A 53 -10.84 10.41 -7.34
C LEU A 53 -10.39 10.70 -5.91
N ALA A 54 -9.27 11.39 -5.73
CA ALA A 54 -8.77 11.87 -4.45
C ALA A 54 -8.21 13.29 -4.60
N ILE A 55 -8.19 14.04 -3.50
CA ILE A 55 -7.62 15.40 -3.44
C ILE A 55 -6.43 15.37 -2.47
N TYR A 56 -5.37 16.06 -2.84
CA TYR A 56 -4.16 16.20 -2.04
C TYR A 56 -3.80 17.66 -1.83
N VAL A 57 -3.36 17.99 -0.62
CA VAL A 57 -2.81 19.31 -0.26
C VAL A 57 -1.44 19.09 0.37
N LYS A 58 -0.39 19.63 -0.27
CA LYS A 58 0.99 19.50 0.18
C LYS A 58 1.41 18.05 0.50
N GLY A 59 1.02 17.11 -0.36
CA GLY A 59 1.33 15.67 -0.24
C GLY A 59 0.45 14.90 0.74
N LYS A 60 -0.51 15.54 1.41
CA LYS A 60 -1.45 14.90 2.32
C LYS A 60 -2.84 14.85 1.70
N GLN A 61 -3.50 13.72 1.84
CA GLN A 61 -4.86 13.54 1.37
C GLN A 61 -5.82 14.43 2.18
N GLU A 62 -6.77 15.08 1.49
CA GLU A 62 -7.70 16.03 2.10
C GLU A 62 -9.08 15.85 1.48
N GLY A 63 -10.14 15.87 2.31
CA GLY A 63 -11.52 15.71 1.88
C GLY A 63 -11.86 14.27 1.46
N ILE A 64 -12.86 14.13 0.61
CA ILE A 64 -13.44 12.83 0.25
C ILE A 64 -12.65 12.22 -0.92
N GLN A 65 -12.12 11.01 -0.68
CA GLN A 65 -11.74 10.10 -1.74
C GLN A 65 -12.96 9.25 -2.12
N THR A 66 -13.21 9.13 -3.41
CA THR A 66 -14.26 8.25 -3.94
C THR A 66 -13.63 7.18 -4.82
N ARG A 67 -14.02 5.93 -4.63
CA ARG A 67 -13.74 4.83 -5.55
C ARG A 67 -15.03 4.31 -6.14
N TYR A 68 -14.93 3.84 -7.37
CA TYR A 68 -16.05 3.40 -8.17
C TYR A 68 -15.87 1.95 -8.60
N PHE A 69 -16.96 1.28 -8.88
CA PHE A 69 -16.98 0.03 -9.64
C PHE A 69 -16.80 0.31 -11.15
N GLU A 70 -16.50 -0.72 -11.93
CA GLU A 70 -16.37 -0.60 -13.39
C GLU A 70 -17.68 -0.18 -14.09
N ASN A 71 -18.82 -0.39 -13.44
CA ASN A 71 -20.14 0.08 -13.90
C ASN A 71 -20.39 1.57 -13.59
N GLY A 72 -19.43 2.25 -12.95
CA GLY A 72 -19.50 3.67 -12.58
C GLY A 72 -20.21 3.96 -11.25
N GLN A 73 -20.80 2.98 -10.59
CA GLN A 73 -21.40 3.19 -9.28
C GLN A 73 -20.33 3.40 -8.20
N VAL A 74 -20.68 4.20 -7.18
CA VAL A 74 -19.78 4.43 -6.04
C VAL A 74 -19.60 3.11 -5.27
N LYS A 75 -18.33 2.72 -5.10
CA LYS A 75 -17.93 1.54 -4.33
C LYS A 75 -17.62 1.89 -2.89
N ARG A 76 -16.96 3.02 -2.68
CA ARG A 76 -16.66 3.52 -1.34
C ARG A 76 -16.35 5.01 -1.35
N THR A 77 -16.60 5.65 -0.24
CA THR A 77 -16.13 6.99 0.08
C THR A 77 -15.31 6.92 1.36
N GLU A 78 -14.20 7.66 1.40
CA GLU A 78 -13.36 7.78 2.60
C GLU A 78 -13.01 9.26 2.77
N ASN A 79 -13.26 9.80 3.96
CA ASN A 79 -12.97 11.19 4.29
C ASN A 79 -11.62 11.28 4.99
N PHE A 80 -10.77 12.19 4.51
CA PHE A 80 -9.44 12.41 5.05
C PHE A 80 -9.25 13.87 5.48
N LYS A 81 -8.50 14.07 6.55
CA LYS A 81 -8.07 15.38 7.01
C LYS A 81 -6.58 15.34 7.31
N LYS A 82 -5.80 16.15 6.59
CA LYS A 82 -4.33 16.20 6.72
C LYS A 82 -3.65 14.83 6.56
N GLY A 83 -4.22 13.95 5.75
CA GLY A 83 -3.73 12.60 5.47
C GLY A 83 -4.20 11.53 6.44
N GLU A 84 -4.97 11.88 7.47
CA GLU A 84 -5.55 10.93 8.42
C GLU A 84 -6.98 10.60 8.04
N PHE A 85 -7.33 9.30 8.10
CA PHE A 85 -8.68 8.82 7.88
C PHE A 85 -9.62 9.31 9.00
N VAL A 86 -10.78 9.84 8.63
CA VAL A 86 -11.80 10.34 9.55
C VAL A 86 -12.99 9.36 9.61
N ASP A 87 -13.62 9.12 8.48
CA ASP A 87 -14.77 8.24 8.33
C ASP A 87 -14.89 7.73 6.89
N GLY A 88 -15.81 6.79 6.65
CA GLY A 88 -16.05 6.28 5.31
C GLY A 88 -17.27 5.39 5.23
N LYS A 89 -17.69 5.12 3.99
CA LYS A 89 -18.79 4.24 3.64
C LYS A 89 -18.37 3.29 2.55
N CYS A 90 -18.94 2.09 2.55
CA CYS A 90 -18.79 1.10 1.49
C CYS A 90 -20.16 0.75 0.92
N PHE A 91 -20.20 0.44 -0.37
CA PHE A 91 -21.42 0.09 -1.10
C PHE A 91 -21.19 -1.18 -1.92
N ASP A 92 -22.23 -1.93 -2.17
CA ASP A 92 -22.24 -3.03 -3.14
C ASP A 92 -22.42 -2.50 -4.59
N GLU A 93 -22.39 -3.40 -5.56
CA GLU A 93 -22.55 -3.06 -6.98
C GLU A 93 -23.95 -2.56 -7.36
N ASN A 94 -24.95 -2.69 -6.46
CA ASN A 94 -26.31 -2.17 -6.62
C ASN A 94 -26.49 -0.80 -5.94
N GLY A 95 -25.42 -0.28 -5.28
CA GLY A 95 -25.44 0.99 -4.57
C GLY A 95 -25.98 0.90 -3.13
N SER A 96 -26.25 -0.31 -2.60
CA SER A 96 -26.68 -0.50 -1.21
C SER A 96 -25.49 -0.34 -0.26
N GLU A 97 -25.67 0.43 0.82
CA GLU A 97 -24.61 0.60 1.83
C GLU A 97 -24.37 -0.73 2.57
N ILE A 98 -23.09 -1.11 2.68
CA ILE A 98 -22.62 -2.30 3.39
C ILE A 98 -21.71 -1.91 4.55
N ALA A 99 -21.40 -2.87 5.44
CA ALA A 99 -20.49 -2.63 6.55
C ALA A 99 -19.14 -2.09 6.04
N PHE A 100 -18.69 -0.99 6.65
CA PHE A 100 -17.40 -0.41 6.32
C PHE A 100 -16.25 -1.36 6.64
N PHE A 101 -15.28 -1.44 5.74
CA PHE A 101 -13.98 -2.09 5.95
C PHE A 101 -12.84 -1.23 5.39
N PRO A 102 -11.65 -1.24 6.02
CA PRO A 102 -10.50 -0.47 5.51
C PRO A 102 -10.11 -0.93 4.10
N TYR A 103 -9.75 0.04 3.22
CA TYR A 103 -9.26 -0.29 1.88
C TYR A 103 -7.98 -1.11 1.91
N TYR A 104 -7.09 -0.79 2.85
CA TYR A 104 -5.80 -1.46 3.02
C TYR A 104 -5.66 -1.97 4.45
N VAL A 105 -5.42 -3.26 4.58
CA VAL A 105 -5.09 -3.92 5.86
C VAL A 105 -3.71 -4.55 5.72
N LYS A 106 -2.79 -4.15 6.59
CA LYS A 106 -1.43 -4.72 6.60
C LYS A 106 -1.46 -6.19 6.97
N PRO A 107 -0.52 -6.99 6.42
CA PRO A 107 -0.27 -8.33 6.95
C PRO A 107 0.13 -8.26 8.41
N GLU A 108 -0.20 -9.30 9.18
CA GLU A 108 0.09 -9.34 10.60
C GLU A 108 0.63 -10.72 11.02
N PHE A 109 1.61 -10.72 11.93
CA PHE A 109 2.05 -11.94 12.60
C PHE A 109 0.93 -12.47 13.50
N PRO A 110 0.67 -13.79 13.58
CA PRO A 110 -0.35 -14.36 14.47
C PRO A 110 -0.13 -13.92 15.93
N GLY A 111 -1.14 -13.27 16.52
CA GLY A 111 -1.05 -12.67 17.84
C GLY A 111 -0.40 -11.29 17.89
N GLY A 112 -0.17 -10.67 16.72
CA GLY A 112 0.24 -9.29 16.59
C GLY A 112 1.72 -9.01 16.92
N LYS A 113 2.02 -7.73 17.01
CA LYS A 113 3.40 -7.23 17.17
C LYS A 113 4.12 -7.82 18.42
N GLN A 114 3.42 -7.95 19.55
CA GLN A 114 4.02 -8.48 20.77
C GLN A 114 4.39 -9.96 20.63
N ALA A 115 3.52 -10.75 20.01
CA ALA A 115 3.78 -12.17 19.75
C ALA A 115 4.96 -12.34 18.76
N PHE A 116 5.08 -11.45 17.77
CA PHE A 116 6.21 -11.43 16.85
C PHE A 116 7.54 -11.19 17.56
N PHE A 117 7.63 -10.18 18.43
CA PHE A 117 8.85 -9.94 19.20
C PHE A 117 9.20 -11.13 20.09
N SER A 118 8.23 -11.67 20.83
CA SER A 118 8.46 -12.87 21.67
C SER A 118 8.90 -14.11 20.83
N TYR A 119 8.39 -14.21 19.60
CA TYR A 119 8.84 -15.24 18.67
C TYR A 119 10.31 -15.02 18.28
N LEU A 120 10.69 -13.79 17.90
CA LEU A 120 12.07 -13.48 17.53
C LEU A 120 13.03 -13.71 18.71
N GLU A 121 12.72 -13.26 19.90
CA GLU A 121 13.54 -13.44 21.10
C GLU A 121 13.83 -14.94 21.38
N ARG A 122 12.84 -15.80 21.18
CA ARG A 122 13.00 -17.25 21.41
C ARG A 122 13.74 -17.98 20.31
N ASN A 123 13.59 -17.54 19.07
CA ASN A 123 14.03 -18.30 17.89
C ASN A 123 15.24 -17.69 17.16
N PHE A 124 15.49 -16.40 17.34
CA PHE A 124 16.65 -15.72 16.80
C PHE A 124 17.77 -15.70 17.83
N LYS A 125 18.78 -16.55 17.63
CA LYS A 125 20.02 -16.49 18.42
C LYS A 125 21.01 -15.58 17.70
N SER A 126 21.30 -14.43 18.31
CA SER A 126 22.34 -13.51 17.80
C SER A 126 23.69 -14.23 17.69
N LEU A 127 24.25 -14.21 16.50
CA LEU A 127 25.58 -14.74 16.22
C LEU A 127 26.61 -13.62 16.52
N ASN A 128 27.05 -13.55 17.78
CA ASN A 128 27.99 -12.54 18.31
C ASN A 128 27.39 -11.15 18.57
N SER A 129 27.83 -10.55 19.68
CA SER A 129 27.38 -9.28 20.28
C SER A 129 27.67 -8.02 19.45
N ARG A 130 27.31 -8.00 18.18
CA ARG A 130 27.37 -6.78 17.37
C ARG A 130 26.02 -6.08 17.41
N PHE A 131 26.02 -4.86 17.92
CA PHE A 131 24.86 -3.97 17.85
C PHE A 131 24.63 -3.56 16.39
N GLY A 132 23.40 -3.54 15.96
CA GLY A 132 23.00 -3.11 14.64
C GLY A 132 21.53 -3.33 14.36
N GLU A 133 21.08 -2.80 13.25
CA GLU A 133 19.70 -2.92 12.77
C GLU A 133 19.70 -3.66 11.43
N VAL A 134 18.92 -4.72 11.32
CA VAL A 134 18.62 -5.39 10.07
C VAL A 134 17.22 -4.98 9.64
N ILE A 135 17.08 -4.48 8.41
CA ILE A 135 15.80 -4.17 7.81
C ILE A 135 15.60 -5.09 6.61
N ILE A 136 14.55 -5.89 6.65
CA ILE A 136 14.20 -6.85 5.60
C ILE A 136 12.79 -6.52 5.11
N GLU A 137 12.64 -6.35 3.81
CA GLU A 137 11.35 -6.32 3.14
C GLU A 137 11.05 -7.74 2.61
N PHE A 138 9.80 -8.17 2.72
CA PHE A 138 9.33 -9.46 2.21
C PHE A 138 7.85 -9.37 1.83
N SER A 139 7.38 -10.30 1.01
CA SER A 139 5.95 -10.44 0.69
C SER A 139 5.30 -11.43 1.65
N VAL A 140 4.10 -11.09 2.12
CA VAL A 140 3.19 -12.05 2.77
C VAL A 140 2.19 -12.49 1.71
N GLU A 141 2.22 -13.77 1.36
CA GLU A 141 1.39 -14.38 0.33
C GLU A 141 -0.05 -14.62 0.82
N LEU A 142 -0.96 -14.98 -0.10
CA LEU A 142 -2.37 -15.24 0.22
C LEU A 142 -2.57 -16.36 1.23
N ASP A 143 -1.68 -17.32 1.28
CA ASP A 143 -1.71 -18.45 2.21
C ASP A 143 -0.93 -18.17 3.52
N GLY A 144 -0.42 -16.95 3.68
CA GLY A 144 0.34 -16.49 4.84
C GLY A 144 1.83 -16.89 4.83
N THR A 145 2.32 -17.55 3.79
CA THR A 145 3.76 -17.82 3.63
C THR A 145 4.52 -16.54 3.29
N LEU A 146 5.80 -16.51 3.65
CA LEU A 146 6.68 -15.38 3.38
C LEU A 146 7.55 -15.67 2.16
N ASN A 147 7.67 -14.67 1.26
CA ASN A 147 8.43 -14.78 0.03
C ASN A 147 9.13 -13.46 -0.36
N HIS A 148 9.92 -13.44 -1.44
CA HIS A 148 10.55 -12.25 -2.02
C HIS A 148 11.33 -11.41 -0.99
N PHE A 149 12.21 -12.05 -0.21
CA PHE A 149 13.01 -11.35 0.79
C PHE A 149 14.06 -10.43 0.16
N GLU A 150 14.09 -9.16 0.60
CA GLU A 150 15.06 -8.17 0.21
C GLU A 150 15.68 -7.53 1.47
N VAL A 151 17.01 -7.56 1.58
CA VAL A 151 17.73 -6.94 2.70
C VAL A 151 17.97 -5.47 2.38
N ILE A 152 17.19 -4.59 2.99
CA ILE A 152 17.28 -3.13 2.79
C ILE A 152 18.42 -2.53 3.62
N LYS A 153 18.64 -3.05 4.83
CA LYS A 153 19.74 -2.67 5.71
C LYS A 153 20.35 -3.90 6.34
N SER A 154 21.66 -4.06 6.19
CA SER A 154 22.42 -5.21 6.65
C SER A 154 23.31 -4.87 7.84
N VAL A 155 23.49 -5.80 8.76
CA VAL A 155 24.59 -5.79 9.72
C VAL A 155 25.75 -6.63 9.17
N ASN A 156 25.48 -7.85 8.75
CA ASN A 156 26.37 -8.72 7.99
C ASN A 156 25.56 -9.89 7.41
N LYS A 157 26.09 -10.53 6.37
CA LYS A 157 25.41 -11.63 5.64
C LYS A 157 24.96 -12.79 6.51
N GLN A 158 25.72 -13.15 7.58
CA GLN A 158 25.35 -14.26 8.47
C GLN A 158 24.12 -13.91 9.31
N ILE A 159 24.07 -12.69 9.86
CA ILE A 159 22.93 -12.20 10.64
C ILE A 159 21.70 -12.07 9.73
N ASP A 160 21.85 -11.49 8.53
CA ASP A 160 20.76 -11.32 7.58
C ASP A 160 20.11 -12.66 7.24
N LEU A 161 20.93 -13.67 6.91
CA LEU A 161 20.46 -15.03 6.63
C LEU A 161 19.81 -15.70 7.84
N ALA A 162 20.33 -15.44 9.06
CA ALA A 162 19.73 -15.99 10.27
C ALA A 162 18.34 -15.40 10.54
N VAL A 163 18.17 -14.09 10.33
CA VAL A 163 16.86 -13.43 10.44
C VAL A 163 15.89 -14.01 9.41
N ILE A 164 16.27 -14.09 8.13
CA ILE A 164 15.42 -14.66 7.07
C ILE A 164 15.03 -16.11 7.40
N LYS A 165 15.98 -16.95 7.81
CA LYS A 165 15.69 -18.33 8.23
C LYS A 165 14.72 -18.40 9.41
N THR A 166 14.83 -17.49 10.37
CA THR A 166 13.91 -17.40 11.51
C THR A 166 12.51 -17.03 11.03
N LEU A 167 12.37 -16.04 10.15
CA LEU A 167 11.09 -15.63 9.58
C LEU A 167 10.42 -16.77 8.80
N VAL A 168 11.18 -17.47 7.93
CA VAL A 168 10.67 -18.58 7.09
C VAL A 168 10.21 -19.77 7.94
N LYS A 169 10.87 -20.04 9.07
CA LYS A 169 10.49 -21.14 9.99
C LYS A 169 9.32 -20.77 10.91
N GLY A 170 8.91 -19.53 10.91
CA GLY A 170 7.82 -19.03 11.74
C GLY A 170 6.45 -19.54 11.33
N PRO A 171 5.43 -19.22 12.12
CA PRO A 171 4.06 -19.50 11.74
C PRO A 171 3.67 -18.70 10.49
N LYS A 172 2.68 -19.18 9.75
CA LYS A 172 2.08 -18.45 8.67
C LYS A 172 1.49 -17.13 9.19
N TRP A 173 1.74 -16.05 8.46
CA TRP A 173 1.20 -14.74 8.78
C TRP A 173 -0.28 -14.64 8.37
N ILE A 174 -0.99 -13.72 8.98
CA ILE A 174 -2.33 -13.33 8.54
C ILE A 174 -2.13 -12.45 7.30
N PRO A 175 -2.63 -12.84 6.11
CA PRO A 175 -2.48 -12.06 4.89
C PRO A 175 -3.12 -10.68 5.03
N GLY A 176 -2.50 -9.69 4.40
CA GLY A 176 -3.10 -8.38 4.29
C GLY A 176 -4.29 -8.38 3.32
N LYS A 177 -5.02 -7.27 3.30
CA LYS A 177 -6.17 -7.11 2.40
C LYS A 177 -6.06 -5.79 1.63
N ILE A 178 -6.48 -5.83 0.39
CA ILE A 178 -6.74 -4.65 -0.43
C ILE A 178 -8.20 -4.71 -0.84
N ASP A 179 -8.96 -3.68 -0.48
CA ASP A 179 -10.37 -3.56 -0.81
C ASP A 179 -11.20 -4.78 -0.35
N GLY A 180 -10.96 -5.22 0.89
CA GLY A 180 -11.62 -6.36 1.53
C GLY A 180 -11.12 -7.73 1.08
N LYS A 181 -10.37 -7.85 -0.02
CA LYS A 181 -9.85 -9.11 -0.56
C LYS A 181 -8.44 -9.38 -0.06
N ALA A 182 -8.16 -10.61 0.38
CA ALA A 182 -6.81 -11.03 0.71
C ALA A 182 -5.87 -10.77 -0.48
N SER A 183 -4.70 -10.23 -0.22
CA SER A 183 -3.75 -9.83 -1.26
C SER A 183 -2.33 -10.10 -0.80
N ALA A 184 -1.47 -10.51 -1.71
CA ALA A 184 -0.04 -10.58 -1.44
C ALA A 184 0.51 -9.16 -1.25
N ILE A 185 1.06 -8.88 -0.07
CA ILE A 185 1.47 -7.53 0.33
C ILE A 185 2.90 -7.53 0.84
N LYS A 186 3.69 -6.59 0.36
CA LYS A 186 5.03 -6.33 0.91
C LYS A 186 4.92 -5.76 2.33
N HIS A 187 5.78 -6.28 3.20
CA HIS A 187 5.89 -5.90 4.61
C HIS A 187 7.36 -5.63 4.96
N LYS A 188 7.57 -4.71 5.90
CA LYS A 188 8.92 -4.30 6.30
C LYS A 188 9.01 -4.21 7.81
#